data_22fdc1ebbaa16a70cc38508a4c98745d
#
_entry.id   22fdc1ebbaa16a70cc38508a4c98745d
#
_cell.length_a   1.000
_cell.length_b   1.000
_cell.length_c   1.000
_cell.angle_alpha   90.00
_cell.angle_beta   90.00
_cell.angle_gamma   90.00
#
_symmetry.space_group_name_H-M   'P 1'
#
loop_
_entity.id
_entity.type
_entity.pdbx_description
1 polymer ?
#
loop_
_entity_poly.entity_id
_entity_poly.type
_entity_poly.pdbx_seq_one_letter_code
_entity_poly.pdbx_strand_id
1 'polypeptide(L)'
;HYYDSDDEMVTDEWKKDGGKWFHLDEDGEMETDTWVDDDYYVAEDGHMLTNEWKKTMADEDEDDPEDGGEHWYYFNNKGKKVTDTDKKINGKTYYFNEDGEMQYGWHEDDGNAYYLGTEDEGWRAESQWLWLEKSGNNENDLDDDDDLEVVLDCSEDDNCDDEGWYWFQSSGKAYHDTGKKKINGKYYMFNNHGQMLYEWIDNTAVKVGSNAELDGNLNKGVYATTDNMRYYNVVEDGSRGNGWYQIDGAENLDADGDT
;
A
#
# COMPACT_ATOMS: atom_id res chain seq x y z
N HIS A 1 -40.78 3.70 -15.16
CA HIS A 1 -41.30 2.32 -15.30
C HIS A 1 -41.08 1.82 -16.71
N TYR A 2 -40.82 0.53 -16.85
CA TYR A 2 -40.64 -0.16 -18.10
C TYR A 2 -41.78 -1.18 -18.29
N TYR A 3 -42.33 -1.25 -19.48
CA TYR A 3 -43.39 -2.23 -19.84
C TYR A 3 -42.84 -3.16 -20.90
N ASP A 4 -43.10 -4.44 -20.77
CA ASP A 4 -42.69 -5.44 -21.74
C ASP A 4 -43.58 -5.48 -22.99
N SER A 5 -43.38 -6.44 -23.89
CA SER A 5 -44.16 -6.58 -25.13
C SER A 5 -45.62 -6.99 -24.91
N ASP A 6 -45.98 -7.43 -23.71
CA ASP A 6 -47.33 -7.85 -23.35
C ASP A 6 -48.05 -6.78 -22.50
N ASP A 7 -47.48 -5.54 -22.47
CA ASP A 7 -47.92 -4.40 -21.67
C ASP A 7 -47.94 -4.64 -20.16
N GLU A 8 -47.12 -5.60 -19.70
CA GLU A 8 -46.92 -5.84 -18.27
C GLU A 8 -45.77 -4.98 -17.74
N MET A 9 -45.99 -4.38 -16.56
CA MET A 9 -44.94 -3.59 -15.90
C MET A 9 -43.85 -4.54 -15.40
N VAL A 10 -42.61 -4.23 -15.71
CA VAL A 10 -41.45 -4.97 -15.24
C VAL A 10 -41.00 -4.43 -13.89
N THR A 11 -40.74 -5.32 -12.94
CA THR A 11 -40.27 -5.00 -11.60
C THR A 11 -39.17 -5.96 -11.21
N ASP A 12 -38.24 -5.51 -10.33
CA ASP A 12 -37.13 -6.30 -9.77
C ASP A 12 -36.33 -7.02 -10.87
N GLU A 13 -35.94 -6.28 -11.92
CA GLU A 13 -35.28 -6.90 -13.06
C GLU A 13 -34.36 -5.93 -13.83
N TRP A 14 -33.24 -6.45 -14.31
CA TRP A 14 -32.34 -5.74 -15.21
C TRP A 14 -32.90 -5.66 -16.61
N LYS A 15 -32.93 -4.44 -17.15
CA LYS A 15 -33.33 -4.18 -18.55
C LYS A 15 -32.22 -3.44 -19.31
N LYS A 16 -32.07 -3.82 -20.59
CA LYS A 16 -31.10 -3.17 -21.46
C LYS A 16 -31.78 -2.22 -22.42
N ASP A 17 -31.38 -0.96 -22.37
CA ASP A 17 -31.81 0.06 -23.32
C ASP A 17 -30.62 0.90 -23.81
N GLY A 18 -30.61 1.26 -25.07
CA GLY A 18 -29.54 2.07 -25.68
C GLY A 18 -28.11 1.49 -25.49
N GLY A 19 -27.99 0.19 -25.22
CA GLY A 19 -26.71 -0.46 -24.97
C GLY A 19 -26.25 -0.45 -23.49
N LYS A 20 -26.96 0.25 -22.61
CA LYS A 20 -26.75 0.32 -21.17
C LYS A 20 -27.74 -0.59 -20.45
N TRP A 21 -27.37 -1.06 -19.25
CA TRP A 21 -28.21 -1.81 -18.34
C TRP A 21 -28.77 -0.89 -17.28
N PHE A 22 -30.04 -1.09 -16.91
CA PHE A 22 -30.78 -0.38 -15.88
C PHE A 22 -31.49 -1.40 -15.00
N HIS A 23 -31.59 -1.14 -13.73
CA HIS A 23 -32.35 -1.96 -12.80
C HIS A 23 -33.68 -1.26 -12.44
N LEU A 24 -34.73 -2.05 -12.32
CA LEU A 24 -36.05 -1.62 -11.89
C LEU A 24 -36.33 -2.29 -10.54
N ASP A 25 -36.70 -1.51 -9.56
CA ASP A 25 -37.04 -2.00 -8.23
C ASP A 25 -38.37 -2.80 -8.20
N GLU A 26 -38.80 -3.21 -7.01
CA GLU A 26 -40.04 -3.97 -6.79
C GLU A 26 -41.30 -3.20 -7.22
N ASP A 27 -41.26 -1.85 -7.22
CA ASP A 27 -42.34 -0.97 -7.66
C ASP A 27 -42.25 -0.63 -9.16
N GLY A 28 -41.24 -1.14 -9.86
CA GLY A 28 -40.96 -0.89 -11.28
C GLY A 28 -40.41 0.51 -11.53
N GLU A 29 -39.87 1.18 -10.54
CA GLU A 29 -39.14 2.44 -10.70
C GLU A 29 -37.68 2.13 -11.04
N MET A 30 -37.05 3.00 -11.83
CA MET A 30 -35.65 2.85 -12.18
C MET A 30 -34.78 3.33 -11.02
N GLU A 31 -33.92 2.46 -10.52
CA GLU A 31 -32.95 2.80 -9.49
C GLU A 31 -31.85 3.72 -10.02
N THR A 32 -31.36 4.62 -9.18
CA THR A 32 -30.35 5.61 -9.51
C THR A 32 -29.44 5.88 -8.32
N ASP A 33 -28.13 6.00 -8.58
CA ASP A 33 -27.09 6.31 -7.61
C ASP A 33 -27.16 5.43 -6.34
N THR A 34 -27.28 4.12 -6.55
CA THR A 34 -27.44 3.14 -5.47
C THR A 34 -26.85 1.78 -5.83
N TRP A 35 -26.63 0.96 -4.83
CA TRP A 35 -26.28 -0.44 -4.96
C TRP A 35 -27.46 -1.28 -5.45
N VAL A 36 -27.15 -2.36 -6.15
CA VAL A 36 -28.12 -3.40 -6.55
C VAL A 36 -27.50 -4.75 -6.23
N ASP A 37 -28.19 -5.54 -5.39
CA ASP A 37 -27.77 -6.87 -4.95
C ASP A 37 -26.35 -6.92 -4.35
N ASP A 38 -25.88 -5.84 -3.72
CA ASP A 38 -24.52 -5.68 -3.17
C ASP A 38 -23.34 -5.89 -4.15
N ASP A 39 -23.64 -6.34 -5.35
CA ASP A 39 -22.65 -6.66 -6.37
C ASP A 39 -22.51 -5.61 -7.49
N TYR A 40 -23.53 -4.80 -7.70
CA TYR A 40 -23.64 -3.84 -8.79
C TYR A 40 -23.93 -2.44 -8.28
N TYR A 41 -23.60 -1.43 -9.06
CA TYR A 41 -23.96 -0.06 -8.78
C TYR A 41 -24.55 0.61 -10.02
N VAL A 42 -25.61 1.36 -9.85
CA VAL A 42 -26.21 2.19 -10.89
C VAL A 42 -25.89 3.66 -10.65
N ALA A 43 -25.51 4.37 -11.72
CA ALA A 43 -25.15 5.78 -11.68
C ALA A 43 -26.38 6.68 -11.46
N GLU A 44 -26.14 8.00 -11.32
CA GLU A 44 -27.22 9.00 -11.20
C GLU A 44 -28.24 8.96 -12.37
N ASP A 45 -27.82 8.56 -13.56
CA ASP A 45 -28.71 8.38 -14.73
C ASP A 45 -29.29 6.96 -14.82
N GLY A 46 -29.08 6.13 -13.81
CA GLY A 46 -29.60 4.79 -13.67
C GLY A 46 -28.84 3.70 -14.41
N HIS A 47 -27.80 4.04 -15.18
CA HIS A 47 -27.06 2.98 -15.87
C HIS A 47 -26.11 2.22 -14.95
N MET A 48 -26.00 0.91 -15.14
CA MET A 48 -25.04 0.06 -14.45
C MET A 48 -23.60 0.44 -14.78
N LEU A 49 -22.78 0.64 -13.76
CA LEU A 49 -21.35 0.91 -13.92
C LEU A 49 -20.61 -0.30 -14.51
N THR A 50 -19.75 -0.05 -15.49
CA THR A 50 -18.93 -1.09 -16.13
C THR A 50 -17.55 -0.56 -16.50
N ASN A 51 -16.48 -1.21 -16.03
CA ASN A 51 -15.10 -0.73 -16.12
C ASN A 51 -14.93 0.67 -15.52
N GLU A 52 -15.62 0.95 -14.44
CA GLU A 52 -15.69 2.26 -13.81
C GLU A 52 -15.43 2.17 -12.32
N TRP A 53 -14.96 3.28 -11.77
CA TRP A 53 -14.76 3.49 -10.35
C TRP A 53 -15.94 4.25 -9.74
N LYS A 54 -16.26 3.92 -8.51
CA LYS A 54 -17.20 4.69 -7.69
C LYS A 54 -16.65 4.81 -6.28
N LYS A 55 -16.70 6.01 -5.71
CA LYS A 55 -16.51 6.25 -4.28
C LYS A 55 -17.88 6.38 -3.65
N THR A 56 -18.20 5.52 -2.70
CA THR A 56 -19.49 5.47 -2.02
C THR A 56 -19.37 4.65 -0.74
N MET A 57 -20.37 4.70 0.11
CA MET A 57 -20.51 3.79 1.26
C MET A 57 -20.85 2.37 0.77
N ALA A 58 -20.54 1.36 1.58
CA ALA A 58 -21.00 0.00 1.33
C ALA A 58 -22.54 -0.05 1.38
N ASP A 59 -23.15 -1.04 0.70
CA ASP A 59 -24.61 -1.22 0.67
C ASP A 59 -25.19 -1.38 2.08
N GLU A 60 -24.53 -2.16 2.92
CA GLU A 60 -24.93 -2.42 4.31
C GLU A 60 -24.80 -1.20 5.22
N ASP A 61 -24.00 -0.19 4.87
CA ASP A 61 -23.71 1.00 5.65
C ASP A 61 -24.58 2.21 5.25
N GLU A 62 -25.40 2.10 4.19
CA GLU A 62 -26.28 3.19 3.75
C GLU A 62 -27.28 3.61 4.84
N ASP A 63 -27.67 2.68 5.72
CA ASP A 63 -28.57 2.90 6.85
C ASP A 63 -27.85 3.42 8.11
N ASP A 64 -26.54 3.28 8.22
CA ASP A 64 -25.72 3.79 9.34
C ASP A 64 -24.40 4.43 8.87
N PRO A 65 -24.46 5.69 8.39
CA PRO A 65 -23.29 6.39 7.83
C PRO A 65 -22.16 6.68 8.83
N GLU A 66 -22.35 6.37 10.12
CA GLU A 66 -21.32 6.58 11.13
C GLU A 66 -20.32 5.39 11.22
N ASP A 67 -20.68 4.22 10.66
CA ASP A 67 -19.87 3.00 10.83
C ASP A 67 -18.89 2.68 9.69
N GLY A 68 -19.08 3.15 8.47
CA GLY A 68 -18.26 2.66 7.36
C GLY A 68 -17.48 3.73 6.59
N GLY A 69 -18.05 4.89 6.35
CA GLY A 69 -17.46 5.90 5.48
C GLY A 69 -17.53 5.53 3.98
N GLU A 70 -16.94 6.39 3.15
CA GLU A 70 -16.90 6.17 1.70
C GLU A 70 -15.60 5.47 1.30
N HIS A 71 -15.71 4.41 0.50
CA HIS A 71 -14.59 3.67 -0.06
C HIS A 71 -14.63 3.67 -1.59
N TRP A 72 -13.49 3.42 -2.22
CA TRP A 72 -13.41 3.25 -3.66
C TRP A 72 -13.69 1.80 -4.06
N TYR A 73 -14.63 1.62 -4.98
CA TYR A 73 -15.00 0.34 -5.61
C TYR A 73 -14.72 0.38 -7.10
N TYR A 74 -14.39 -0.76 -7.68
CA TYR A 74 -14.25 -0.91 -9.12
C TYR A 74 -15.19 -1.97 -9.67
N PHE A 75 -15.97 -1.60 -10.67
CA PHE A 75 -16.90 -2.49 -11.34
C PHE A 75 -16.28 -3.01 -12.64
N ASN A 76 -16.26 -4.33 -12.82
CA ASN A 76 -15.66 -4.98 -13.98
C ASN A 76 -16.50 -4.77 -15.25
N ASN A 77 -16.08 -5.35 -16.38
CA ASN A 77 -16.77 -5.23 -17.65
C ASN A 77 -18.17 -5.89 -17.70
N LYS A 78 -18.55 -6.64 -16.66
CA LYS A 78 -19.88 -7.22 -16.49
C LYS A 78 -20.73 -6.44 -15.50
N GLY A 79 -20.21 -5.34 -14.95
CA GLY A 79 -20.85 -4.51 -13.93
C GLY A 79 -20.67 -5.01 -12.50
N LYS A 80 -20.04 -6.19 -12.31
CA LYS A 80 -19.89 -6.76 -10.97
C LYS A 80 -18.71 -6.11 -10.22
N LYS A 81 -18.93 -5.81 -8.94
CA LYS A 81 -17.91 -5.37 -7.97
C LYS A 81 -16.72 -6.32 -7.99
N VAL A 82 -15.50 -5.79 -7.93
CA VAL A 82 -14.26 -6.58 -7.80
C VAL A 82 -13.96 -6.75 -6.32
N THR A 83 -13.77 -7.98 -5.88
CA THR A 83 -13.52 -8.33 -4.47
C THR A 83 -12.35 -9.31 -4.36
N ASP A 84 -11.70 -9.36 -3.19
CA ASP A 84 -10.71 -10.35 -2.79
C ASP A 84 -9.64 -10.64 -3.87
N THR A 85 -9.04 -9.59 -4.43
CA THR A 85 -8.04 -9.78 -5.48
C THR A 85 -7.19 -8.55 -5.74
N ASP A 86 -6.00 -8.78 -6.31
CA ASP A 86 -5.28 -7.73 -7.01
C ASP A 86 -5.76 -7.61 -8.46
N LYS A 87 -5.77 -6.40 -8.97
CA LYS A 87 -6.23 -6.14 -10.33
C LYS A 87 -5.44 -5.03 -11.02
N LYS A 88 -5.02 -5.31 -12.25
CA LYS A 88 -4.39 -4.29 -13.09
C LYS A 88 -5.45 -3.49 -13.86
N ILE A 89 -5.53 -2.18 -13.56
CA ILE A 89 -6.46 -1.24 -14.19
C ILE A 89 -5.64 -0.08 -14.76
N ASN A 90 -5.77 0.16 -16.05
CA ASN A 90 -5.04 1.23 -16.75
C ASN A 90 -3.51 1.23 -16.49
N GLY A 91 -2.92 0.04 -16.35
CA GLY A 91 -1.47 -0.12 -16.16
C GLY A 91 -0.99 -0.06 -14.70
N LYS A 92 -1.84 0.27 -13.75
CA LYS A 92 -1.57 0.29 -12.31
C LYS A 92 -2.22 -0.92 -11.64
N THR A 93 -1.60 -1.46 -10.59
CA THR A 93 -2.12 -2.58 -9.81
C THR A 93 -2.77 -2.06 -8.53
N TYR A 94 -3.97 -2.53 -8.26
CA TYR A 94 -4.79 -2.22 -7.09
C TYR A 94 -5.15 -3.50 -6.36
N TYR A 95 -5.40 -3.39 -5.07
CA TYR A 95 -5.87 -4.50 -4.22
C TYR A 95 -7.27 -4.16 -3.70
N PHE A 96 -8.11 -5.18 -3.64
CA PHE A 96 -9.48 -5.09 -3.13
C PHE A 96 -9.67 -6.15 -2.05
N ASN A 97 -10.25 -5.76 -0.92
CA ASN A 97 -10.59 -6.70 0.15
C ASN A 97 -11.82 -7.57 -0.23
N GLU A 98 -12.28 -8.39 0.70
CA GLU A 98 -13.43 -9.28 0.52
C GLU A 98 -14.71 -8.49 0.21
N ASP A 99 -14.88 -7.29 0.79
CA ASP A 99 -16.02 -6.40 0.59
C ASP A 99 -15.91 -5.57 -0.71
N GLY A 100 -14.77 -5.64 -1.37
CA GLY A 100 -14.51 -4.96 -2.64
C GLY A 100 -13.97 -3.54 -2.47
N GLU A 101 -13.60 -3.14 -1.28
CA GLU A 101 -12.99 -1.86 -1.02
C GLU A 101 -11.54 -1.82 -1.51
N MET A 102 -11.19 -0.76 -2.24
CA MET A 102 -9.83 -0.53 -2.67
C MET A 102 -8.91 -0.26 -1.48
N GLN A 103 -7.88 -1.06 -1.34
CA GLN A 103 -6.88 -0.91 -0.29
C GLN A 103 -5.88 0.20 -0.62
N TYR A 104 -5.33 0.84 0.41
CA TYR A 104 -4.33 1.91 0.30
C TYR A 104 -3.34 1.85 1.48
N GLY A 105 -2.29 2.68 1.45
CA GLY A 105 -1.26 2.68 2.48
C GLY A 105 -0.35 1.45 2.42
N TRP A 106 0.16 1.04 3.56
CA TRP A 106 0.92 -0.19 3.68
C TRP A 106 0.01 -1.41 3.55
N HIS A 107 0.49 -2.41 2.82
CA HIS A 107 -0.25 -3.64 2.56
C HIS A 107 0.72 -4.82 2.58
N GLU A 108 0.33 -5.88 3.24
CA GLU A 108 1.11 -7.12 3.31
C GLU A 108 0.37 -8.27 2.63
N ASP A 109 1.15 -9.08 1.92
CA ASP A 109 0.65 -10.29 1.26
C ASP A 109 1.77 -11.32 1.21
N ASP A 110 1.49 -12.52 1.74
CA ASP A 110 2.41 -13.67 1.76
C ASP A 110 3.84 -13.30 2.23
N GLY A 111 3.95 -12.56 3.34
CA GLY A 111 5.20 -12.11 3.93
C GLY A 111 5.98 -11.11 3.10
N ASN A 112 5.31 -10.39 2.22
CA ASN A 112 5.88 -9.29 1.45
C ASN A 112 5.08 -8.01 1.71
N ALA A 113 5.79 -6.90 1.84
CA ALA A 113 5.17 -5.61 2.04
C ALA A 113 5.13 -4.80 0.74
N TYR A 114 4.05 -4.07 0.57
CA TYR A 114 3.74 -3.19 -0.54
C TYR A 114 3.28 -1.84 -0.02
N TYR A 115 3.31 -0.82 -0.85
CA TYR A 115 2.69 0.45 -0.57
C TYR A 115 1.75 0.84 -1.71
N LEU A 116 0.52 1.13 -1.36
CA LEU A 116 -0.58 1.32 -2.31
C LEU A 116 -0.97 2.79 -2.51
N GLY A 117 -0.12 3.71 -2.08
CA GLY A 117 -0.41 5.14 -2.19
C GLY A 117 -1.38 5.63 -1.11
N THR A 118 -2.02 6.76 -1.37
CA THR A 118 -3.02 7.36 -0.49
C THR A 118 -4.41 6.76 -0.74
N GLU A 119 -5.37 7.06 0.13
CA GLU A 119 -6.78 6.66 0.01
C GLU A 119 -7.37 6.91 -1.40
N ASP A 120 -7.04 8.03 -2.02
CA ASP A 120 -7.53 8.36 -3.36
C ASP A 120 -6.65 7.80 -4.49
N GLU A 121 -5.48 7.24 -4.17
CA GLU A 121 -4.56 6.68 -5.15
C GLU A 121 -4.71 5.17 -5.30
N GLY A 122 -4.54 4.41 -4.22
CA GLY A 122 -4.74 2.96 -4.14
C GLY A 122 -3.83 2.09 -5.01
N TRP A 123 -2.96 2.67 -5.83
CA TRP A 123 -2.11 1.85 -6.72
C TRP A 123 -0.77 1.51 -6.11
N ARG A 124 -0.33 0.30 -6.35
CA ARG A 124 0.93 -0.24 -5.86
C ARG A 124 2.14 0.52 -6.39
N ALA A 125 3.02 0.94 -5.48
CA ALA A 125 4.32 1.51 -5.82
C ALA A 125 5.22 0.46 -6.49
N GLU A 126 5.87 0.82 -7.62
CA GLU A 126 6.76 -0.06 -8.37
C GLU A 126 8.00 0.69 -8.86
N SER A 127 9.18 0.09 -8.73
CA SER A 127 10.47 0.61 -9.23
C SER A 127 10.78 2.05 -8.81
N GLN A 128 10.48 2.39 -7.55
CA GLN A 128 10.63 3.77 -7.04
C GLN A 128 11.05 3.83 -5.59
N TRP A 129 11.62 4.97 -5.22
CA TRP A 129 11.84 5.39 -3.84
C TRP A 129 10.65 6.18 -3.35
N LEU A 130 10.24 5.92 -2.12
CA LEU A 130 9.26 6.74 -1.41
C LEU A 130 9.77 7.06 -0.02
N TRP A 131 9.51 8.30 0.42
CA TRP A 131 9.66 8.73 1.80
C TRP A 131 8.32 8.55 2.49
N LEU A 132 8.25 7.65 3.46
CA LEU A 132 7.02 7.24 4.09
C LEU A 132 7.16 7.20 5.60
N GLU A 133 6.06 7.40 6.29
CA GLU A 133 5.92 7.02 7.69
C GLU A 133 6.16 5.52 7.84
N LYS A 134 6.71 5.12 9.00
CA LYS A 134 6.92 3.72 9.31
C LYS A 134 5.59 2.96 9.31
N SER A 135 5.62 1.69 8.93
CA SER A 135 4.44 0.83 9.02
C SER A 135 4.02 0.60 10.48
N GLY A 136 2.76 0.27 10.69
CA GLY A 136 2.17 0.12 12.03
C GLY A 136 1.59 1.40 12.62
N ASN A 137 1.77 2.55 11.97
CA ASN A 137 1.12 3.81 12.35
C ASN A 137 -0.12 4.11 11.51
N ASN A 138 -0.52 3.23 10.61
CA ASN A 138 -1.70 3.43 9.78
C ASN A 138 -2.98 3.17 10.58
N GLU A 139 -3.88 4.17 10.57
CA GLU A 139 -5.22 4.07 11.15
C GLU A 139 -6.11 3.02 10.46
N ASN A 140 -5.61 2.41 9.39
CA ASN A 140 -6.23 1.29 8.68
C ASN A 140 -5.68 -0.06 9.12
N ASP A 141 -5.19 -0.18 10.33
CA ASP A 141 -4.91 -1.48 10.90
C ASP A 141 -6.23 -2.26 10.90
N LEU A 142 -6.30 -3.09 9.89
CA LEU A 142 -7.29 -4.13 9.72
C LEU A 142 -7.47 -4.86 11.05
N ASP A 143 -8.70 -5.02 11.42
CA ASP A 143 -9.24 -5.74 12.56
C ASP A 143 -8.21 -6.41 13.49
N ASP A 144 -8.32 -6.08 14.78
CA ASP A 144 -7.56 -6.61 15.94
C ASP A 144 -7.48 -8.15 16.05
N ASP A 145 -8.00 -8.91 15.11
CA ASP A 145 -8.13 -10.37 15.18
C ASP A 145 -7.24 -11.16 14.21
N ASP A 146 -6.58 -10.53 13.27
CA ASP A 146 -5.60 -11.23 12.44
C ASP A 146 -4.18 -10.95 12.92
N ASP A 147 -3.56 -11.99 13.48
CA ASP A 147 -2.10 -12.14 13.70
C ASP A 147 -1.33 -12.02 12.35
N LEU A 148 -1.52 -10.93 11.62
CA LEU A 148 -0.64 -10.54 10.54
C LEU A 148 0.68 -10.20 11.19
N GLU A 149 1.65 -11.10 11.08
CA GLU A 149 3.05 -10.77 11.31
C GLU A 149 3.41 -9.66 10.33
N VAL A 150 3.18 -8.43 10.74
CA VAL A 150 3.49 -7.24 9.93
C VAL A 150 4.99 -7.24 9.69
N VAL A 151 5.39 -7.71 8.52
CA VAL A 151 6.80 -7.95 8.14
C VAL A 151 7.63 -6.68 8.32
N LEU A 152 7.01 -5.52 8.20
CA LEU A 152 7.65 -4.22 8.35
C LEU A 152 7.20 -3.44 9.58
N ASP A 153 6.46 -4.06 10.51
CA ASP A 153 6.00 -3.36 11.70
C ASP A 153 7.17 -2.82 12.53
N CYS A 154 7.19 -1.53 12.65
CA CYS A 154 8.13 -0.76 13.46
C CYS A 154 7.43 -0.01 14.60
N SER A 155 6.17 -0.26 14.86
CA SER A 155 5.37 0.50 15.83
C SER A 155 5.97 0.42 17.24
N GLU A 156 6.47 -0.75 17.60
CA GLU A 156 7.05 -1.06 18.91
C GLU A 156 8.59 -1.02 18.91
N ASP A 157 9.23 -0.79 17.76
CA ASP A 157 10.69 -0.83 17.64
C ASP A 157 11.28 0.59 17.70
N ASP A 158 11.98 0.90 18.80
CA ASP A 158 12.73 2.15 18.97
C ASP A 158 13.85 2.34 17.91
N ASN A 159 14.03 1.36 17.06
CA ASN A 159 15.09 1.31 16.06
C ASN A 159 14.65 1.80 14.68
N CYS A 160 13.38 2.11 14.49
CA CYS A 160 12.87 2.75 13.30
C CYS A 160 12.73 4.25 13.50
N ASP A 161 13.20 5.01 12.54
CA ASP A 161 12.83 6.42 12.44
C ASP A 161 11.33 6.51 12.10
N ASP A 162 10.65 7.56 12.58
CA ASP A 162 9.20 7.74 12.33
C ASP A 162 8.89 7.82 10.84
N GLU A 163 9.81 8.33 10.05
CA GLU A 163 9.75 8.40 8.59
C GLU A 163 11.07 7.92 8.00
N GLY A 164 11.04 7.33 6.82
CA GLY A 164 12.24 6.85 6.14
C GLY A 164 12.06 6.62 4.66
N TRP A 165 13.17 6.40 3.96
CA TRP A 165 13.18 6.01 2.56
C TRP A 165 12.99 4.50 2.43
N TYR A 166 12.05 4.11 1.55
CA TYR A 166 11.78 2.73 1.16
C TYR A 166 11.97 2.57 -0.34
N TRP A 167 12.50 1.42 -0.76
CA TRP A 167 12.60 1.07 -2.16
C TRP A 167 11.61 -0.03 -2.53
N PHE A 168 10.76 0.25 -3.49
CA PHE A 168 9.83 -0.72 -4.07
C PHE A 168 10.38 -1.27 -5.37
N GLN A 169 10.47 -2.59 -5.45
CA GLN A 169 10.96 -3.31 -6.62
C GLN A 169 9.96 -3.22 -7.79
N SER A 170 10.34 -3.70 -8.97
CA SER A 170 9.41 -3.76 -10.12
C SER A 170 8.20 -4.69 -9.89
N SER A 171 8.30 -5.58 -8.93
CA SER A 171 7.19 -6.42 -8.45
C SER A 171 6.27 -5.71 -7.44
N GLY A 172 6.61 -4.51 -7.01
CA GLY A 172 5.98 -3.78 -5.94
C GLY A 172 6.48 -4.12 -4.54
N LYS A 173 7.25 -5.20 -4.37
CA LYS A 173 7.74 -5.61 -3.05
C LYS A 173 8.75 -4.61 -2.50
N ALA A 174 8.58 -4.19 -1.27
CA ALA A 174 9.58 -3.43 -0.55
C ALA A 174 10.83 -4.28 -0.28
N TYR A 175 12.01 -3.66 -0.28
CA TYR A 175 13.18 -4.32 0.28
C TYR A 175 13.09 -4.29 1.81
N HIS A 176 13.30 -5.42 2.43
CA HIS A 176 13.49 -5.56 3.87
C HIS A 176 14.47 -6.70 4.14
N ASP A 177 15.01 -6.77 5.36
CA ASP A 177 15.89 -7.85 5.85
C ASP A 177 16.96 -8.30 4.83
N THR A 178 17.59 -7.37 4.16
CA THR A 178 18.31 -7.72 2.94
C THR A 178 19.79 -7.40 2.92
N GLY A 179 20.28 -6.63 3.81
CA GLY A 179 21.63 -6.14 3.68
C GLY A 179 21.83 -5.28 2.41
N LYS A 180 23.05 -5.34 1.87
CA LYS A 180 23.43 -4.46 0.77
C LYS A 180 22.75 -4.81 -0.55
N LYS A 181 22.00 -3.85 -1.11
CA LYS A 181 21.34 -3.96 -2.42
C LYS A 181 21.91 -2.96 -3.44
N LYS A 182 21.87 -3.34 -4.71
CA LYS A 182 22.29 -2.47 -5.81
C LYS A 182 21.04 -1.95 -6.52
N ILE A 183 20.86 -0.63 -6.48
CA ILE A 183 19.72 0.06 -7.11
C ILE A 183 20.29 1.15 -8.02
N ASN A 184 19.92 1.14 -9.27
CA ASN A 184 20.38 2.11 -10.28
C ASN A 184 21.90 2.35 -10.28
N GLY A 185 22.66 1.28 -10.07
CA GLY A 185 24.13 1.34 -10.09
C GLY A 185 24.82 1.69 -8.77
N LYS A 186 24.10 2.19 -7.80
CA LYS A 186 24.57 2.52 -6.46
C LYS A 186 24.21 1.42 -5.47
N TYR A 187 24.92 1.35 -4.33
CA TYR A 187 24.65 0.39 -3.27
C TYR A 187 24.00 1.09 -2.09
N TYR A 188 22.99 0.42 -1.53
CA TYR A 188 22.21 0.86 -0.37
C TYR A 188 22.10 -0.27 0.63
N MET A 189 21.76 0.08 1.87
CA MET A 189 21.46 -0.85 2.94
C MET A 189 20.08 -0.56 3.48
N PHE A 190 19.41 -1.60 3.95
CA PHE A 190 18.08 -1.51 4.56
C PHE A 190 18.09 -2.25 5.89
N ASN A 191 17.33 -1.76 6.86
CA ASN A 191 17.06 -2.50 8.07
C ASN A 191 16.05 -3.65 7.79
N ASN A 192 15.75 -4.45 8.79
CA ASN A 192 14.77 -5.54 8.68
C ASN A 192 13.33 -5.03 8.44
N HIS A 193 13.05 -3.79 8.76
CA HIS A 193 11.76 -3.13 8.56
C HIS A 193 11.68 -2.32 7.25
N GLY A 194 12.66 -2.46 6.37
CA GLY A 194 12.65 -1.87 5.03
C GLY A 194 13.10 -0.42 4.94
N GLN A 195 13.45 0.24 6.03
CA GLN A 195 14.00 1.59 5.98
C GLN A 195 15.42 1.59 5.47
N MET A 196 15.73 2.52 4.58
CA MET A 196 17.09 2.72 4.07
C MET A 196 18.00 3.25 5.19
N LEU A 197 19.11 2.56 5.40
CA LEU A 197 20.15 2.96 6.33
C LEU A 197 21.07 3.99 5.70
N TYR A 198 21.59 4.91 6.51
CA TYR A 198 22.46 6.00 6.08
C TYR A 198 23.60 6.23 7.08
N GLU A 199 24.57 7.04 6.71
CA GLU A 199 25.80 7.35 7.48
C GLU A 199 26.66 6.11 7.76
N TRP A 200 27.07 5.87 8.99
CA TRP A 200 27.96 4.79 9.33
C TRP A 200 27.21 3.49 9.62
N ILE A 201 27.48 2.46 8.81
CA ILE A 201 26.81 1.16 8.89
C ILE A 201 27.83 0.05 9.02
N ASP A 202 27.64 -0.86 9.98
CA ASP A 202 28.40 -2.08 10.11
C ASP A 202 27.87 -3.17 9.17
N ASN A 203 28.65 -3.44 8.13
CA ASN A 203 28.25 -4.47 7.14
C ASN A 203 28.28 -5.90 7.69
N THR A 204 28.86 -6.17 8.86
CA THR A 204 28.89 -7.54 9.40
C THR A 204 27.58 -7.94 10.05
N ALA A 205 26.91 -7.02 10.69
CA ALA A 205 25.62 -7.28 11.33
C ALA A 205 24.57 -7.72 10.31
N VAL A 206 24.67 -7.25 9.08
CA VAL A 206 23.72 -7.57 8.00
C VAL A 206 24.01 -8.93 7.36
N LYS A 207 25.15 -9.54 7.61
CA LYS A 207 25.53 -10.84 7.01
C LYS A 207 25.19 -12.04 7.89
N VAL A 208 24.83 -11.85 9.12
CA VAL A 208 24.70 -12.92 10.12
C VAL A 208 23.29 -13.53 10.15
N GLY A 209 22.47 -13.27 9.15
CA GLY A 209 21.15 -13.87 8.99
C GLY A 209 20.00 -12.91 9.29
N SER A 210 18.82 -13.32 8.88
CA SER A 210 17.59 -12.57 8.90
C SER A 210 17.12 -12.04 10.25
N ASN A 211 17.68 -12.54 11.31
CA ASN A 211 17.39 -12.13 12.67
C ASN A 211 18.64 -11.60 13.38
N ALA A 212 19.69 -11.32 12.66
CA ALA A 212 20.71 -10.48 13.24
C ALA A 212 19.99 -9.18 13.54
N GLU A 213 19.73 -8.99 14.80
CA GLU A 213 19.30 -7.78 15.40
C GLU A 213 20.04 -6.62 14.70
N LEU A 214 19.45 -6.16 13.63
CA LEU A 214 19.72 -4.86 13.07
C LEU A 214 19.10 -3.91 14.08
N ASP A 215 19.65 -3.99 15.28
CA ASP A 215 19.42 -3.08 16.34
C ASP A 215 19.57 -1.67 15.72
N GLY A 216 18.60 -0.80 15.85
CA GLY A 216 18.58 0.52 15.28
C GLY A 216 19.76 1.41 15.58
N ASN A 217 20.58 0.96 16.48
CA ASN A 217 21.91 1.48 16.70
C ASN A 217 22.87 1.28 15.50
N LEU A 218 22.53 0.50 14.51
CA LEU A 218 23.35 0.38 13.30
C LEU A 218 23.44 1.66 12.49
N ASN A 219 22.37 2.45 12.47
CA ASN A 219 22.42 3.78 11.91
C ASN A 219 23.39 4.70 12.63
N LYS A 220 23.70 4.40 13.86
CA LYS A 220 24.52 5.23 14.76
C LYS A 220 25.91 4.67 15.00
N GLY A 221 26.31 3.63 14.28
CA GLY A 221 27.67 3.08 14.34
C GLY A 221 28.08 2.47 15.67
N VAL A 222 27.14 2.02 16.48
CA VAL A 222 27.39 1.54 17.86
C VAL A 222 28.28 0.29 17.94
N TYR A 223 28.47 -0.45 16.86
CA TYR A 223 29.24 -1.71 16.86
C TYR A 223 30.49 -1.63 15.97
N ALA A 224 31.13 -0.50 15.96
CA ALA A 224 32.31 -0.28 15.15
C ALA A 224 33.49 -1.16 15.54
N THR A 225 33.71 -2.22 14.79
CA THR A 225 35.09 -2.52 14.45
C THR A 225 35.40 -1.77 13.14
N THR A 226 36.39 -0.94 13.14
CA THR A 226 36.76 -0.06 12.01
C THR A 226 36.91 -0.80 10.67
N ASP A 227 37.13 -2.10 10.70
CA ASP A 227 37.33 -2.93 9.50
C ASP A 227 36.02 -3.25 8.75
N ASN A 228 34.89 -3.16 9.41
CA ASN A 228 33.60 -3.55 8.86
C ASN A 228 32.67 -2.37 8.57
N MET A 229 33.00 -1.20 9.09
CA MET A 229 32.22 0.01 8.89
C MET A 229 32.31 0.47 7.43
N ARG A 230 31.19 0.95 6.94
CA ARG A 230 31.05 1.61 5.63
C ARG A 230 30.21 2.83 5.79
N TYR A 231 30.59 3.89 5.11
CA TYR A 231 29.82 5.11 5.07
C TYR A 231 28.83 5.08 3.92
N TYR A 232 27.59 5.27 4.27
CA TYR A 232 26.48 5.52 3.36
C TYR A 232 26.11 6.98 3.52
N ASN A 233 25.95 7.70 2.42
CA ASN A 233 25.70 9.14 2.46
C ASN A 233 24.56 9.50 3.42
N VAL A 234 24.32 10.80 3.57
CA VAL A 234 23.21 11.32 4.39
C VAL A 234 21.84 10.78 3.92
N VAL A 235 20.85 10.93 4.74
CA VAL A 235 19.51 10.35 4.53
C VAL A 235 18.90 10.68 3.16
N GLU A 236 19.20 11.84 2.59
CA GLU A 236 18.69 12.23 1.26
C GLU A 236 19.30 11.45 0.10
N ASP A 237 20.44 10.81 0.28
CA ASP A 237 21.09 9.97 -0.76
C ASP A 237 21.19 8.50 -0.32
N GLY A 238 21.63 8.20 0.89
CA GLY A 238 21.81 6.86 1.45
C GLY A 238 22.68 5.91 0.66
N SER A 239 23.26 6.35 -0.46
CA SER A 239 24.14 5.50 -1.27
C SER A 239 25.51 5.32 -0.63
N ARG A 240 26.07 4.12 -0.74
CA ARG A 240 27.40 3.83 -0.25
C ARG A 240 28.45 4.78 -0.83
N GLY A 241 29.16 5.46 0.06
CA GLY A 241 30.26 6.34 -0.28
C GLY A 241 31.41 5.59 -1.00
N ASN A 242 32.04 6.26 -1.95
CA ASN A 242 33.18 5.76 -2.68
C ASN A 242 34.16 6.91 -2.95
N GLY A 243 35.31 6.88 -2.30
CA GLY A 243 36.31 7.93 -2.39
C GLY A 243 36.50 8.69 -1.08
N TRP A 244 36.94 9.92 -1.17
CA TRP A 244 37.17 10.79 -0.03
C TRP A 244 35.93 11.65 0.25
N TYR A 245 35.50 11.64 1.50
CA TYR A 245 34.39 12.44 1.98
C TYR A 245 34.86 13.25 3.20
N GLN A 246 34.43 14.48 3.28
CA GLN A 246 34.48 15.22 4.52
C GLN A 246 33.15 14.98 5.24
N ILE A 247 33.22 14.38 6.40
CA ILE A 247 32.05 14.04 7.22
C ILE A 247 32.25 14.56 8.63
N ASP A 248 31.16 14.95 9.25
CA ASP A 248 31.19 15.29 10.67
C ASP A 248 31.45 14.03 11.50
N GLY A 249 32.02 14.22 12.68
CA GLY A 249 32.33 13.09 13.56
C GLY A 249 31.07 12.31 13.94
N ALA A 250 31.20 11.02 13.97
CA ALA A 250 30.16 10.15 14.47
C ALA A 250 30.24 10.10 16.01
N GLU A 251 29.33 10.74 16.69
CA GLU A 251 29.30 10.78 18.17
C GLU A 251 29.36 9.38 18.78
N ASN A 252 28.74 8.42 18.14
CA ASN A 252 28.70 7.02 18.59
C ASN A 252 29.99 6.24 18.34
N LEU A 253 30.91 6.78 17.57
CA LEU A 253 32.22 6.20 17.29
C LEU A 253 33.32 6.90 18.09
N ASP A 254 32.98 7.86 18.95
CA ASP A 254 33.93 8.69 19.68
C ASP A 254 34.98 9.31 18.72
N ALA A 255 34.51 9.63 17.51
CA ALA A 255 35.32 10.23 16.45
C ALA A 255 35.11 11.74 16.49
N ASP A 256 36.20 12.45 16.73
CA ASP A 256 36.21 13.90 16.60
C ASP A 256 36.00 14.27 15.11
N GLY A 257 35.18 15.28 14.83
CA GLY A 257 34.70 15.72 13.52
C GLY A 257 35.73 16.19 12.51
N ASP A 258 36.92 15.62 12.52
CA ASP A 258 38.00 16.01 11.64
C ASP A 258 38.35 14.90 10.65
N THR A 259 37.81 15.02 9.49
CA THR A 259 38.30 14.37 8.24
C THR A 259 37.35 13.55 7.49
#